data_8d4efb2c84e2a75890897d0d69c49821
#
_entry.id   8d4efb2c84e2a75890897d0d69c49821
#
_cell.length_a   1.000
_cell.length_b   1.000
_cell.length_c   1.000
_cell.angle_alpha   90.00
_cell.angle_beta   90.00
_cell.angle_gamma   90.00
#
_symmetry.space_group_name_H-M   'P 1'
#
loop_
_entity.id
_entity.type
_entity.pdbx_description
1 polymer ?
#
loop_
_entity_poly.entity_id
_entity_poly.type
_entity_poly.pdbx_seq_one_letter_code
_entity_poly.pdbx_strand_id
1 'polypeptide(L)'
;MDRLSAHLDRGWDLLGQGDFRGARTSARRALEIDRNSPEAHNLLGQAAAREGDADEALEHYKQSYSLDDGYIDPMLNAAEVLIHPLGRFEEAIALCDEVLEFAEVKEERADAVLLKFDALHALGQDDAARAILDDLPEGPYEAPFTGYLVGRAWFEAEEFARAATLLTEAVVAEPDNADAHYYLALTRDRLRDWKGATLSFLEARELDLRVPAPPWSPGKDLFHRTVERALGSLEPEVSAALEGALVLVADVPGMEVVADGVDPRASVLVEGVGPTDGEAATEGPRSFVRVFVYQRNVERNCGALEQLEEEISSQVAEEVRHLLHGPSAEDEELGRPSGEPN
;
A
#
# COMPACT_ATOMS: atom_id res chain seq x y z
N MET A 1 4.96 -10.10 -40.24
CA MET A 1 4.60 -10.37 -38.85
C MET A 1 4.29 -11.84 -38.75
N ASP A 2 5.01 -12.57 -37.95
CA ASP A 2 4.77 -13.98 -37.71
C ASP A 2 3.46 -14.16 -36.94
N ARG A 3 2.79 -15.31 -37.13
CA ARG A 3 1.50 -15.56 -36.45
C ARG A 3 1.64 -15.64 -34.92
N LEU A 4 2.79 -16.11 -34.45
CA LEU A 4 3.09 -16.16 -33.02
C LEU A 4 3.14 -14.74 -32.46
N SER A 5 4.00 -13.87 -33.01
CA SER A 5 4.11 -12.47 -32.59
C SER A 5 2.77 -11.74 -32.66
N ALA A 6 1.96 -11.98 -33.71
CA ALA A 6 0.65 -11.34 -33.81
C ALA A 6 -0.34 -11.75 -32.69
N HIS A 7 -0.23 -12.98 -32.17
CA HIS A 7 -1.06 -13.39 -31.02
C HIS A 7 -0.51 -12.84 -29.71
N LEU A 8 0.82 -12.75 -29.54
CA LEU A 8 1.45 -12.17 -28.38
C LEU A 8 1.15 -10.67 -28.28
N ASP A 9 1.41 -9.91 -29.35
CA ASP A 9 1.08 -8.46 -29.40
C ASP A 9 -0.38 -8.19 -29.04
N ARG A 10 -1.28 -8.95 -29.66
CA ARG A 10 -2.71 -8.84 -29.35
C ARG A 10 -3.02 -9.19 -27.90
N GLY A 11 -2.34 -10.17 -27.33
CA GLY A 11 -2.53 -10.59 -25.96
C GLY A 11 -2.11 -9.49 -24.97
N TRP A 12 -0.97 -8.86 -25.21
CA TRP A 12 -0.49 -7.73 -24.42
C TRP A 12 -1.40 -6.51 -24.53
N ASP A 13 -1.88 -6.19 -25.75
CA ASP A 13 -2.87 -5.12 -25.96
C ASP A 13 -4.16 -5.35 -25.15
N LEU A 14 -4.69 -6.59 -25.18
CA LEU A 14 -5.90 -6.95 -24.43
C LEU A 14 -5.70 -6.92 -22.93
N LEU A 15 -4.51 -7.36 -22.45
CA LEU A 15 -4.12 -7.26 -21.05
C LEU A 15 -4.12 -5.81 -20.59
N GLY A 16 -3.52 -4.91 -21.37
CA GLY A 16 -3.49 -3.47 -21.09
C GLY A 16 -4.87 -2.81 -21.10
N GLN A 17 -5.85 -3.38 -21.84
CA GLN A 17 -7.23 -2.94 -21.85
C GLN A 17 -8.10 -3.54 -20.74
N GLY A 18 -7.53 -4.44 -19.91
CA GLY A 18 -8.26 -5.14 -18.84
C GLY A 18 -9.09 -6.34 -19.34
N ASP A 19 -8.99 -6.71 -20.63
CA ASP A 19 -9.62 -7.94 -21.16
C ASP A 19 -8.72 -9.16 -20.91
N PHE A 20 -8.64 -9.58 -19.64
CA PHE A 20 -7.80 -10.70 -19.21
C PHE A 20 -8.21 -12.02 -19.90
N ARG A 21 -9.50 -12.25 -20.14
CA ARG A 21 -9.99 -13.44 -20.87
C ARG A 21 -9.55 -13.44 -22.33
N GLY A 22 -9.59 -12.28 -22.99
CA GLY A 22 -9.08 -12.09 -24.33
C GLY A 22 -7.58 -12.31 -24.42
N ALA A 23 -6.80 -11.77 -23.45
CA ALA A 23 -5.38 -11.96 -23.33
C ALA A 23 -5.02 -13.46 -23.19
N ARG A 24 -5.65 -14.19 -22.28
CA ARG A 24 -5.48 -15.65 -22.12
C ARG A 24 -5.82 -16.44 -23.39
N THR A 25 -6.87 -16.03 -24.11
CA THR A 25 -7.21 -16.68 -25.37
C THR A 25 -6.13 -16.47 -26.43
N SER A 26 -5.55 -15.27 -26.50
CA SER A 26 -4.47 -14.96 -27.43
C SER A 26 -3.18 -15.70 -27.05
N ALA A 27 -2.83 -15.73 -25.77
CA ALA A 27 -1.66 -16.47 -25.29
C ALA A 27 -1.77 -17.99 -25.56
N ARG A 28 -2.94 -18.60 -25.33
CA ARG A 28 -3.16 -20.02 -25.66
C ARG A 28 -3.02 -20.30 -27.15
N ARG A 29 -3.45 -19.38 -28.02
CA ARG A 29 -3.23 -19.51 -29.47
C ARG A 29 -1.76 -19.39 -29.85
N ALA A 30 -1.00 -18.56 -29.13
CA ALA A 30 0.44 -18.50 -29.28
C ALA A 30 1.08 -19.86 -28.92
N LEU A 31 0.65 -20.49 -27.81
CA LEU A 31 1.12 -21.83 -27.38
C LEU A 31 0.66 -22.97 -28.32
N GLU A 32 -0.43 -22.81 -29.10
CA GLU A 32 -0.77 -23.76 -30.17
C GLU A 32 0.24 -23.74 -31.31
N ILE A 33 0.92 -22.61 -31.53
CA ILE A 33 1.94 -22.43 -32.56
C ILE A 33 3.30 -22.84 -32.02
N ASP A 34 3.68 -22.34 -30.84
CA ASP A 34 4.90 -22.69 -30.15
C ASP A 34 4.60 -22.98 -28.66
N ARG A 35 4.62 -24.28 -28.31
CA ARG A 35 4.34 -24.73 -26.94
C ARG A 35 5.39 -24.31 -25.91
N ASN A 36 6.58 -23.94 -26.38
CA ASN A 36 7.70 -23.54 -25.54
C ASN A 36 7.96 -22.02 -25.62
N SER A 37 6.96 -21.23 -25.96
CA SER A 37 7.08 -19.76 -25.94
C SER A 37 7.10 -19.23 -24.50
N PRO A 38 8.25 -18.74 -24.01
CA PRO A 38 8.36 -18.14 -22.67
C PRO A 38 7.42 -16.94 -22.53
N GLU A 39 7.34 -16.10 -23.56
CA GLU A 39 6.52 -14.90 -23.60
C GLU A 39 5.02 -15.22 -23.49
N ALA A 40 4.55 -16.31 -24.12
CA ALA A 40 3.16 -16.74 -24.01
C ALA A 40 2.80 -17.23 -22.59
N HIS A 41 3.76 -17.90 -21.92
CA HIS A 41 3.60 -18.26 -20.53
C HIS A 41 3.64 -17.04 -19.62
N ASN A 42 4.54 -16.08 -19.82
CA ASN A 42 4.55 -14.83 -19.06
C ASN A 42 3.21 -14.07 -19.18
N LEU A 43 2.68 -13.98 -20.40
CA LEU A 43 1.37 -13.35 -20.66
C LEU A 43 0.22 -14.07 -19.93
N LEU A 44 0.23 -15.42 -19.86
CA LEU A 44 -0.75 -16.18 -19.09
C LEU A 44 -0.61 -15.92 -17.60
N GLY A 45 0.61 -15.86 -17.09
CA GLY A 45 0.90 -15.52 -15.70
C GLY A 45 0.38 -14.14 -15.34
N GLN A 46 0.69 -13.13 -16.16
CA GLN A 46 0.19 -11.77 -15.97
C GLN A 46 -1.34 -11.70 -15.96
N ALA A 47 -2.01 -12.41 -16.90
CA ALA A 47 -3.46 -12.43 -16.93
C ALA A 47 -4.07 -13.11 -15.70
N ALA A 48 -3.46 -14.20 -15.21
CA ALA A 48 -3.88 -14.88 -13.99
C ALA A 48 -3.69 -14.01 -12.75
N ALA A 49 -2.54 -13.35 -12.61
CA ALA A 49 -2.26 -12.42 -11.51
C ALA A 49 -3.29 -11.29 -11.45
N ARG A 50 -3.67 -10.71 -12.61
CA ARG A 50 -4.68 -9.65 -12.70
C ARG A 50 -6.11 -10.14 -12.41
N GLU A 51 -6.38 -11.43 -12.58
CA GLU A 51 -7.64 -12.07 -12.18
C GLU A 51 -7.64 -12.51 -10.71
N GLY A 52 -6.52 -12.39 -10.00
CA GLY A 52 -6.34 -12.76 -8.60
C GLY A 52 -6.01 -14.24 -8.38
N ASP A 53 -5.69 -14.98 -9.44
CA ASP A 53 -5.26 -16.39 -9.35
C ASP A 53 -3.72 -16.46 -9.22
N ALA A 54 -3.25 -16.28 -7.99
CA ALA A 54 -1.82 -16.22 -7.69
C ALA A 54 -1.09 -17.54 -7.95
N ASP A 55 -1.72 -18.68 -7.66
CA ASP A 55 -1.12 -20.00 -7.88
C ASP A 55 -0.95 -20.30 -9.37
N GLU A 56 -1.97 -20.04 -10.19
CA GLU A 56 -1.89 -20.18 -11.65
C GLU A 56 -0.85 -19.20 -12.23
N ALA A 57 -0.81 -17.96 -11.74
CA ALA A 57 0.17 -16.97 -12.16
C ALA A 57 1.60 -17.47 -11.93
N LEU A 58 1.89 -17.93 -10.70
CA LEU A 58 3.20 -18.45 -10.32
C LEU A 58 3.61 -19.68 -11.16
N GLU A 59 2.66 -20.58 -11.46
CA GLU A 59 2.94 -21.74 -12.32
C GLU A 59 3.38 -21.31 -13.72
N HIS A 60 2.67 -20.36 -14.30
CA HIS A 60 2.98 -19.84 -15.63
C HIS A 60 4.29 -19.06 -15.67
N TYR A 61 4.59 -18.24 -14.66
CA TYR A 61 5.89 -17.56 -14.57
C TYR A 61 7.03 -18.56 -14.44
N LYS A 62 6.92 -19.59 -13.59
CA LYS A 62 7.90 -20.67 -13.45
C LYS A 62 8.15 -21.38 -14.77
N GLN A 63 7.09 -21.63 -15.54
CA GLN A 63 7.22 -22.23 -16.86
C GLN A 63 7.93 -21.29 -17.82
N SER A 64 7.66 -19.98 -17.77
CA SER A 64 8.28 -18.99 -18.63
C SER A 64 9.79 -18.91 -18.43
N TYR A 65 10.28 -18.67 -17.21
CA TYR A 65 11.70 -18.54 -16.96
C TYR A 65 12.47 -19.89 -17.01
N SER A 66 11.78 -21.03 -16.85
CA SER A 66 12.41 -22.34 -17.10
C SER A 66 12.68 -22.63 -18.57
N LEU A 67 11.98 -21.95 -19.49
CA LEU A 67 12.17 -22.08 -20.93
C LEU A 67 13.21 -21.12 -21.48
N ASP A 68 13.43 -20.00 -20.82
CA ASP A 68 14.43 -18.99 -21.14
C ASP A 68 14.94 -18.36 -19.84
N ASP A 69 16.13 -18.78 -19.40
CA ASP A 69 16.79 -18.33 -18.17
C ASP A 69 17.30 -16.88 -18.25
N GLY A 70 17.40 -16.31 -19.45
CA GLY A 70 17.69 -14.90 -19.68
C GLY A 70 16.47 -13.98 -19.62
N TYR A 71 15.26 -14.53 -19.51
CA TYR A 71 14.02 -13.74 -19.44
C TYR A 71 13.70 -13.38 -18.00
N ILE A 72 14.16 -12.21 -17.56
CA ILE A 72 14.10 -11.75 -16.15
C ILE A 72 12.67 -11.36 -15.71
N ASP A 73 11.86 -10.71 -16.59
CA ASP A 73 10.52 -10.23 -16.23
C ASP A 73 9.64 -11.28 -15.53
N PRO A 74 9.54 -12.55 -16.01
CA PRO A 74 8.75 -13.56 -15.32
C PRO A 74 9.28 -13.93 -13.93
N MET A 75 10.58 -13.80 -13.68
CA MET A 75 11.17 -14.04 -12.37
C MET A 75 10.76 -12.94 -11.39
N LEU A 76 10.84 -11.67 -11.80
CA LEU A 76 10.39 -10.52 -11.01
C LEU A 76 8.88 -10.59 -10.72
N ASN A 77 8.07 -10.90 -11.74
CA ASN A 77 6.62 -11.09 -11.58
C ASN A 77 6.29 -12.25 -10.62
N ALA A 78 7.06 -13.34 -10.68
CA ALA A 78 6.90 -14.46 -9.75
C ALA A 78 7.28 -14.06 -8.31
N ALA A 79 8.34 -13.29 -8.13
CA ALA A 79 8.75 -12.77 -6.82
C ALA A 79 7.66 -11.86 -6.23
N GLU A 80 7.09 -10.97 -7.03
CA GLU A 80 5.97 -10.10 -6.60
C GLU A 80 4.76 -10.92 -6.12
N VAL A 81 4.35 -11.94 -6.88
CA VAL A 81 3.23 -12.83 -6.50
C VAL A 81 3.56 -13.67 -5.26
N LEU A 82 4.81 -14.09 -5.10
CA LEU A 82 5.26 -14.81 -3.90
C LEU A 82 5.17 -13.92 -2.66
N ILE A 83 5.47 -12.63 -2.76
CA ILE A 83 5.43 -11.68 -1.64
C ILE A 83 3.97 -11.34 -1.29
N HIS A 84 3.25 -10.72 -2.25
CA HIS A 84 2.02 -10.03 -1.90
C HIS A 84 0.81 -10.95 -1.73
N PRO A 85 0.34 -11.78 -2.67
CA PRO A 85 -0.82 -12.61 -2.33
C PRO A 85 -0.46 -13.90 -1.60
N LEU A 86 0.77 -14.46 -1.79
CA LEU A 86 1.10 -15.79 -1.24
C LEU A 86 1.85 -15.76 0.09
N GLY A 87 2.50 -14.66 0.47
CA GLY A 87 3.28 -14.55 1.71
C GLY A 87 4.47 -15.52 1.79
N ARG A 88 5.02 -15.94 0.64
CA ARG A 88 6.12 -16.91 0.54
C ARG A 88 7.45 -16.20 0.41
N PHE A 89 7.81 -15.45 1.45
CA PHE A 89 8.90 -14.49 1.43
C PHE A 89 10.27 -15.11 1.17
N GLU A 90 10.59 -16.25 1.77
CA GLU A 90 11.90 -16.90 1.58
C GLU A 90 12.10 -17.38 0.13
N GLU A 91 11.03 -17.82 -0.54
CA GLU A 91 11.11 -18.21 -1.95
C GLU A 91 11.29 -16.97 -2.84
N ALA A 92 10.65 -15.85 -2.51
CA ALA A 92 10.82 -14.60 -3.20
C ALA A 92 12.26 -14.07 -3.08
N ILE A 93 12.84 -14.12 -1.86
CA ILE A 93 14.24 -13.73 -1.61
C ILE A 93 15.19 -14.56 -2.47
N ALA A 94 15.01 -15.89 -2.49
CA ALA A 94 15.88 -16.77 -3.29
C ALA A 94 15.78 -16.46 -4.79
N LEU A 95 14.58 -16.15 -5.28
CA LEU A 95 14.37 -15.79 -6.68
C LEU A 95 14.97 -14.42 -7.02
N CYS A 96 14.85 -13.44 -6.12
CA CYS A 96 15.50 -12.14 -6.27
C CYS A 96 17.04 -12.26 -6.27
N ASP A 97 17.60 -13.16 -5.44
CA ASP A 97 19.05 -13.43 -5.44
C ASP A 97 19.50 -13.98 -6.79
N GLU A 98 18.74 -14.91 -7.39
CA GLU A 98 19.01 -15.43 -8.71
C GLU A 98 18.94 -14.32 -9.77
N VAL A 99 17.92 -13.45 -9.74
CA VAL A 99 17.82 -12.29 -10.64
C VAL A 99 19.04 -11.37 -10.49
N LEU A 100 19.47 -11.08 -9.27
CA LEU A 100 20.62 -10.19 -9.01
C LEU A 100 21.96 -10.73 -9.52
N GLU A 101 22.08 -12.05 -9.70
CA GLU A 101 23.26 -12.67 -10.31
C GLU A 101 23.34 -12.45 -11.83
N PHE A 102 22.19 -12.37 -12.52
CA PHE A 102 22.10 -12.35 -13.97
C PHE A 102 21.64 -11.02 -14.57
N ALA A 103 20.87 -10.20 -13.82
CA ALA A 103 20.33 -8.95 -14.33
C ALA A 103 21.43 -7.95 -14.69
N GLU A 104 21.52 -7.60 -15.97
CA GLU A 104 22.45 -6.60 -16.51
C GLU A 104 21.77 -5.22 -16.64
N VAL A 105 20.43 -5.20 -16.74
CA VAL A 105 19.63 -3.99 -16.87
C VAL A 105 19.44 -3.35 -15.49
N LYS A 106 19.61 -2.04 -15.44
CA LYS A 106 19.55 -1.25 -14.21
C LYS A 106 18.18 -1.34 -13.52
N GLU A 107 17.13 -1.27 -14.29
CA GLU A 107 15.75 -1.35 -13.82
C GLU A 107 15.44 -2.72 -13.23
N GLU A 108 15.83 -3.80 -13.90
CA GLU A 108 15.64 -5.17 -13.39
C GLU A 108 16.36 -5.38 -12.05
N ARG A 109 17.57 -4.82 -11.90
CA ARG A 109 18.29 -4.86 -10.63
C ARG A 109 17.59 -4.07 -9.55
N ALA A 110 17.08 -2.88 -9.88
CA ALA A 110 16.34 -2.07 -8.93
C ALA A 110 15.07 -2.78 -8.45
N ASP A 111 14.31 -3.38 -9.37
CA ASP A 111 13.09 -4.13 -9.06
C ASP A 111 13.40 -5.36 -8.18
N ALA A 112 14.47 -6.11 -8.50
CA ALA A 112 14.89 -7.25 -7.68
C ALA A 112 15.32 -6.84 -6.27
N VAL A 113 16.05 -5.72 -6.12
CA VAL A 113 16.45 -5.19 -4.80
C VAL A 113 15.21 -4.76 -4.00
N LEU A 114 14.27 -4.05 -4.62
CA LEU A 114 13.05 -3.59 -3.96
C LEU A 114 12.15 -4.75 -3.53
N LEU A 115 11.94 -5.75 -4.38
CA LEU A 115 11.17 -6.95 -4.03
C LEU A 115 11.84 -7.73 -2.90
N LYS A 116 13.18 -7.87 -2.93
CA LYS A 116 13.92 -8.52 -1.85
C LYS A 116 13.83 -7.72 -0.56
N PHE A 117 13.89 -6.39 -0.63
CA PHE A 117 13.66 -5.50 0.52
C PHE A 117 12.29 -5.75 1.13
N ASP A 118 11.22 -5.72 0.32
CA ASP A 118 9.84 -5.93 0.78
C ASP A 118 9.69 -7.30 1.48
N ALA A 119 10.30 -8.35 0.92
CA ALA A 119 10.25 -9.70 1.51
C ALA A 119 11.03 -9.80 2.84
N LEU A 120 12.23 -9.20 2.92
CA LEU A 120 13.04 -9.17 4.15
C LEU A 120 12.35 -8.35 5.25
N HIS A 121 11.78 -7.21 4.89
CA HIS A 121 11.04 -6.36 5.82
C HIS A 121 9.79 -7.08 6.36
N ALA A 122 9.04 -7.76 5.51
CA ALA A 122 7.88 -8.58 5.92
C ALA A 122 8.25 -9.72 6.87
N LEU A 123 9.50 -10.22 6.82
CA LEU A 123 10.04 -11.21 7.76
C LEU A 123 10.59 -10.59 9.06
N GLY A 124 10.54 -9.25 9.21
CA GLY A 124 11.15 -8.55 10.34
C GLY A 124 12.69 -8.59 10.34
N GLN A 125 13.31 -8.82 9.17
CA GLN A 125 14.76 -8.84 9.00
C GLN A 125 15.29 -7.46 8.61
N ASP A 126 15.00 -6.44 9.41
CA ASP A 126 15.20 -5.03 9.08
C ASP A 126 16.66 -4.66 8.77
N ASP A 127 17.63 -5.24 9.51
CA ASP A 127 19.06 -5.02 9.23
C ASP A 127 19.45 -5.54 7.82
N ALA A 128 18.92 -6.70 7.42
CA ALA A 128 19.17 -7.27 6.10
C ALA A 128 18.42 -6.52 5.01
N ALA A 129 17.18 -6.11 5.29
CA ALA A 129 16.38 -5.27 4.41
C ALA A 129 17.08 -3.94 4.12
N ARG A 130 17.58 -3.28 5.17
CA ARG A 130 18.34 -2.04 5.00
C ARG A 130 19.64 -2.26 4.20
N ALA A 131 20.37 -3.34 4.48
CA ALA A 131 21.64 -3.61 3.84
C ALA A 131 21.50 -3.84 2.31
N ILE A 132 20.41 -4.50 1.86
CA ILE A 132 20.22 -4.76 0.42
C ILE A 132 19.96 -3.47 -0.38
N LEU A 133 19.46 -2.41 0.24
CA LEU A 133 19.25 -1.13 -0.44
C LEU A 133 20.55 -0.45 -0.89
N ASP A 134 21.70 -0.83 -0.34
CA ASP A 134 23.01 -0.34 -0.82
C ASP A 134 23.39 -0.96 -2.17
N ASP A 135 22.71 -2.03 -2.61
CA ASP A 135 22.89 -2.64 -3.94
C ASP A 135 22.02 -1.98 -5.04
N LEU A 136 21.18 -1.00 -4.65
CA LEU A 136 20.41 -0.22 -5.63
C LEU A 136 21.33 0.51 -6.60
N PRO A 137 21.06 0.42 -7.92
CA PRO A 137 21.82 1.19 -8.89
C PRO A 137 21.55 2.69 -8.75
N GLU A 138 22.57 3.50 -9.03
CA GLU A 138 22.43 4.97 -8.98
C GLU A 138 21.39 5.48 -9.99
N GLY A 139 20.51 6.42 -9.54
CA GLY A 139 19.54 7.11 -10.41
C GLY A 139 20.21 7.92 -11.55
N PRO A 140 19.48 8.61 -12.40
CA PRO A 140 18.01 8.54 -12.49
C PRO A 140 17.52 7.21 -13.08
N TYR A 141 16.29 6.83 -12.74
CA TYR A 141 15.61 5.66 -13.28
C TYR A 141 14.81 6.05 -14.53
N GLU A 142 14.63 5.13 -15.50
CA GLU A 142 13.84 5.40 -16.71
C GLU A 142 12.36 5.55 -16.37
N ALA A 143 11.85 4.68 -15.49
CA ALA A 143 10.48 4.79 -14.99
C ALA A 143 10.45 5.69 -13.73
N PRO A 144 9.74 6.84 -13.77
CA PRO A 144 9.64 7.74 -12.61
C PRO A 144 9.06 7.06 -11.37
N PHE A 145 8.17 6.09 -11.56
CA PHE A 145 7.59 5.30 -10.49
C PHE A 145 8.63 4.50 -9.68
N THR A 146 9.70 4.03 -10.32
CA THR A 146 10.81 3.36 -9.62
C THR A 146 11.49 4.31 -8.63
N GLY A 147 11.64 5.59 -8.98
CA GLY A 147 12.18 6.61 -8.06
C GLY A 147 11.35 6.77 -6.79
N TYR A 148 10.02 6.72 -6.91
CA TYR A 148 9.12 6.70 -5.77
C TYR A 148 9.31 5.44 -4.91
N LEU A 149 9.34 4.24 -5.51
CA LEU A 149 9.52 2.98 -4.79
C LEU A 149 10.84 2.94 -4.01
N VAL A 150 11.91 3.41 -4.63
CA VAL A 150 13.23 3.54 -3.95
C VAL A 150 13.16 4.52 -2.79
N GLY A 151 12.50 5.67 -2.97
CA GLY A 151 12.28 6.65 -1.90
C GLY A 151 11.46 6.09 -0.75
N ARG A 152 10.42 5.29 -1.03
CA ARG A 152 9.61 4.57 -0.04
C ARG A 152 10.47 3.56 0.74
N ALA A 153 11.25 2.74 0.04
CA ALA A 153 12.10 1.74 0.68
C ALA A 153 13.12 2.40 1.66
N TRP A 154 13.72 3.52 1.28
CA TRP A 154 14.59 4.27 2.18
C TRP A 154 13.85 4.91 3.37
N PHE A 155 12.57 5.30 3.20
CA PHE A 155 11.74 5.74 4.32
C PHE A 155 11.47 4.60 5.29
N GLU A 156 11.08 3.43 4.80
CA GLU A 156 10.82 2.22 5.61
C GLU A 156 12.09 1.71 6.31
N ALA A 157 13.25 1.90 5.69
CA ALA A 157 14.57 1.67 6.31
C ALA A 157 15.03 2.79 7.26
N GLU A 158 14.17 3.77 7.60
CA GLU A 158 14.42 4.92 8.47
C GLU A 158 15.55 5.88 7.99
N GLU A 159 15.97 5.76 6.73
CA GLU A 159 16.96 6.65 6.10
C GLU A 159 16.30 7.91 5.52
N PHE A 160 15.63 8.67 6.38
CA PHE A 160 14.75 9.78 6.00
C PHE A 160 15.41 10.85 5.14
N ALA A 161 16.72 11.11 5.32
CA ALA A 161 17.44 12.10 4.51
C ALA A 161 17.60 11.65 3.05
N ARG A 162 17.86 10.35 2.82
CA ARG A 162 17.91 9.76 1.47
C ARG A 162 16.51 9.73 0.84
N ALA A 163 15.52 9.26 1.61
CA ALA A 163 14.13 9.21 1.19
C ALA A 163 13.60 10.58 0.76
N ALA A 164 13.88 11.65 1.52
CA ALA A 164 13.42 13.01 1.21
C ALA A 164 13.93 13.50 -0.16
N THR A 165 15.18 13.20 -0.51
CA THR A 165 15.76 13.59 -1.78
C THR A 165 15.05 12.88 -2.93
N LEU A 166 14.94 11.55 -2.87
CA LEU A 166 14.33 10.72 -3.92
C LEU A 166 12.84 10.99 -4.09
N LEU A 167 12.10 11.10 -2.97
CA LEU A 167 10.68 11.40 -3.01
C LEU A 167 10.40 12.83 -3.53
N THR A 168 11.31 13.80 -3.26
CA THR A 168 11.20 15.13 -3.86
C THR A 168 11.38 15.07 -5.37
N GLU A 169 12.32 14.28 -5.87
CA GLU A 169 12.51 14.05 -7.30
C GLU A 169 11.32 13.32 -7.92
N ALA A 170 10.78 12.31 -7.22
CA ALA A 170 9.63 11.55 -7.67
C ALA A 170 8.37 12.42 -7.84
N VAL A 171 8.03 13.30 -6.89
CA VAL A 171 6.87 14.21 -7.02
C VAL A 171 7.07 15.30 -8.10
N VAL A 172 8.31 15.61 -8.46
CA VAL A 172 8.59 16.50 -9.60
C VAL A 172 8.41 15.78 -10.92
N ALA A 173 8.81 14.50 -11.00
CA ALA A 173 8.67 13.68 -12.19
C ALA A 173 7.21 13.25 -12.43
N GLU A 174 6.50 12.88 -11.37
CA GLU A 174 5.09 12.46 -11.38
C GLU A 174 4.27 13.29 -10.37
N PRO A 175 3.86 14.52 -10.74
CA PRO A 175 3.12 15.40 -9.81
C PRO A 175 1.75 14.85 -9.37
N ASP A 176 1.18 13.92 -10.13
CA ASP A 176 -0.11 13.29 -9.84
C ASP A 176 0.02 11.98 -9.03
N ASN A 177 1.23 11.61 -8.58
CA ASN A 177 1.45 10.43 -7.75
C ASN A 177 1.14 10.74 -6.29
N ALA A 178 -0.07 10.37 -5.85
CA ALA A 178 -0.54 10.61 -4.49
C ALA A 178 0.32 9.92 -3.42
N ASP A 179 0.84 8.72 -3.72
CA ASP A 179 1.67 7.95 -2.78
C ASP A 179 3.04 8.59 -2.60
N ALA A 180 3.63 9.13 -3.67
CA ALA A 180 4.90 9.86 -3.58
C ALA A 180 4.76 11.11 -2.70
N HIS A 181 3.67 11.87 -2.85
CA HIS A 181 3.38 13.01 -1.98
C HIS A 181 3.13 12.59 -0.53
N TYR A 182 2.43 11.49 -0.30
CA TYR A 182 2.16 10.96 1.03
C TYR A 182 3.45 10.53 1.74
N TYR A 183 4.29 9.72 1.10
CA TYR A 183 5.58 9.31 1.68
C TYR A 183 6.56 10.48 1.85
N LEU A 184 6.52 11.47 0.96
CA LEU A 184 7.28 12.70 1.14
C LEU A 184 6.82 13.48 2.38
N ALA A 185 5.50 13.51 2.63
CA ALA A 185 4.95 14.14 3.81
C ALA A 185 5.40 13.44 5.09
N LEU A 186 5.26 12.10 5.16
CA LEU A 186 5.74 11.28 6.27
C LEU A 186 7.25 11.49 6.52
N THR A 187 8.04 11.51 5.44
CA THR A 187 9.49 11.71 5.51
C THR A 187 9.83 13.10 6.08
N ARG A 188 9.14 14.14 5.63
CA ARG A 188 9.33 15.52 6.11
C ARG A 188 8.93 15.66 7.57
N ASP A 189 7.88 14.97 7.99
CA ASP A 189 7.44 14.93 9.38
C ASP A 189 8.54 14.33 10.28
N ARG A 190 9.11 13.18 9.90
CA ARG A 190 10.25 12.58 10.61
C ARG A 190 11.49 13.50 10.65
N LEU A 191 11.68 14.32 9.63
CA LEU A 191 12.75 15.33 9.58
C LEU A 191 12.39 16.66 10.28
N ARG A 192 11.20 16.76 10.89
CA ARG A 192 10.65 17.95 11.55
C ARG A 192 10.44 19.16 10.63
N ASP A 193 10.27 18.92 9.33
CA ASP A 193 9.78 19.92 8.36
C ASP A 193 8.25 19.91 8.36
N TRP A 194 7.64 20.35 9.45
CA TRP A 194 6.18 20.36 9.65
C TRP A 194 5.43 21.06 8.53
N LYS A 195 5.97 22.19 8.08
CA LYS A 195 5.33 22.94 7.01
C LYS A 195 5.38 22.20 5.67
N GLY A 196 6.52 21.63 5.34
CA GLY A 196 6.67 20.83 4.13
C GLY A 196 5.82 19.56 4.20
N ALA A 197 5.74 18.91 5.37
CA ALA A 197 4.89 17.75 5.60
C ALA A 197 3.41 18.09 5.34
N THR A 198 2.88 19.12 5.98
CA THR A 198 1.49 19.58 5.78
C THR A 198 1.17 19.83 4.32
N LEU A 199 2.03 20.54 3.58
CA LEU A 199 1.80 20.81 2.16
C LEU A 199 1.73 19.53 1.32
N SER A 200 2.63 18.58 1.59
CA SER A 200 2.63 17.30 0.88
C SER A 200 1.43 16.43 1.25
N PHE A 201 0.99 16.42 2.50
CA PHE A 201 -0.24 15.74 2.92
C PHE A 201 -1.48 16.32 2.27
N LEU A 202 -1.58 17.64 2.16
CA LEU A 202 -2.70 18.29 1.47
C LEU A 202 -2.73 17.93 -0.02
N GLU A 203 -1.57 17.84 -0.69
CA GLU A 203 -1.51 17.44 -2.09
C GLU A 203 -1.91 15.96 -2.25
N ALA A 204 -1.38 15.06 -1.42
CA ALA A 204 -1.78 13.65 -1.42
C ALA A 204 -3.29 13.49 -1.24
N ARG A 205 -3.88 14.23 -0.28
CA ARG A 205 -5.33 14.25 -0.05
C ARG A 205 -6.12 14.67 -1.29
N GLU A 206 -5.72 15.74 -1.96
CA GLU A 206 -6.40 16.25 -3.16
C GLU A 206 -6.30 15.26 -4.33
N LEU A 207 -5.16 14.60 -4.46
CA LEU A 207 -4.96 13.55 -5.47
C LEU A 207 -5.81 12.30 -5.16
N ASP A 208 -5.84 11.85 -3.92
CA ASP A 208 -6.67 10.72 -3.49
C ASP A 208 -8.17 10.98 -3.74
N LEU A 209 -8.64 12.23 -3.61
CA LEU A 209 -10.02 12.60 -3.93
C LEU A 209 -10.36 12.51 -5.42
N ARG A 210 -9.38 12.60 -6.32
CA ARG A 210 -9.59 12.47 -7.78
C ARG A 210 -9.73 11.01 -8.20
N VAL A 211 -9.25 10.06 -7.40
CA VAL A 211 -9.41 8.62 -7.68
C VAL A 211 -10.89 8.27 -7.58
N PRO A 212 -11.48 7.60 -8.59
CA PRO A 212 -12.87 7.15 -8.51
C PRO A 212 -13.09 6.20 -7.33
N ALA A 213 -14.26 6.27 -6.70
CA ALA A 213 -14.64 5.27 -5.71
C ALA A 213 -14.71 3.87 -6.35
N PRO A 214 -14.38 2.81 -5.60
CA PRO A 214 -14.48 1.44 -6.12
C PRO A 214 -15.92 1.12 -6.58
N PRO A 215 -16.10 0.24 -7.59
CA PRO A 215 -17.43 -0.08 -8.12
C PRO A 215 -18.42 -0.63 -7.08
N TRP A 216 -17.91 -1.20 -6.00
CA TRP A 216 -18.70 -1.74 -4.89
C TRP A 216 -18.97 -0.72 -3.78
N SER A 217 -18.42 0.50 -3.88
CA SER A 217 -18.59 1.56 -2.87
C SER A 217 -20.07 1.84 -2.60
N PRO A 218 -20.54 1.80 -1.34
CA PRO A 218 -21.93 2.06 -0.99
C PRO A 218 -22.24 3.56 -1.07
N GLY A 219 -23.50 3.86 -1.37
CA GLY A 219 -23.99 5.23 -1.19
C GLY A 219 -24.00 5.66 0.29
N LYS A 220 -24.00 6.97 0.53
CA LYS A 220 -23.86 7.57 1.88
C LYS A 220 -24.81 6.99 2.93
N ASP A 221 -26.08 6.77 2.59
CA ASP A 221 -27.07 6.22 3.54
C ASP A 221 -26.77 4.77 3.95
N LEU A 222 -26.24 3.97 3.02
CA LEU A 222 -25.84 2.60 3.32
C LEU A 222 -24.57 2.58 4.16
N PHE A 223 -23.61 3.44 3.83
CA PHE A 223 -22.37 3.56 4.60
C PHE A 223 -22.66 4.00 6.04
N HIS A 224 -23.51 5.01 6.25
CA HIS A 224 -23.95 5.43 7.60
C HIS A 224 -24.53 4.27 8.42
N ARG A 225 -25.44 3.47 7.83
CA ARG A 225 -25.98 2.29 8.51
C ARG A 225 -24.93 1.22 8.81
N THR A 226 -23.91 1.08 7.95
CA THR A 226 -22.78 0.18 8.21
C THR A 226 -21.96 0.67 9.38
N VAL A 227 -21.67 1.98 9.46
CA VAL A 227 -21.00 2.59 10.63
C VAL A 227 -21.81 2.36 11.91
N GLU A 228 -23.12 2.59 11.90
CA GLU A 228 -23.99 2.35 13.06
C GLU A 228 -23.93 0.88 13.53
N ARG A 229 -23.93 -0.09 12.60
CA ARG A 229 -23.80 -1.51 12.96
C ARG A 229 -22.42 -1.84 13.52
N ALA A 230 -21.37 -1.34 12.88
CA ALA A 230 -20.00 -1.53 13.34
C ALA A 230 -19.78 -1.01 14.76
N LEU A 231 -20.27 0.20 15.06
CA LEU A 231 -20.22 0.77 16.41
C LEU A 231 -21.10 -0.01 17.42
N GLY A 232 -22.22 -0.57 16.96
CA GLY A 232 -23.08 -1.42 17.78
C GLY A 232 -22.50 -2.80 18.12
N SER A 233 -21.48 -3.25 17.41
CA SER A 233 -20.78 -4.53 17.61
C SER A 233 -19.51 -4.42 18.45
N LEU A 234 -19.12 -3.21 18.87
CA LEU A 234 -17.91 -2.97 19.64
C LEU A 234 -17.95 -3.63 21.03
N GLU A 235 -16.76 -3.99 21.52
CA GLU A 235 -16.58 -4.52 22.86
C GLU A 235 -17.11 -3.54 23.94
N PRO A 236 -17.60 -4.06 25.09
CA PRO A 236 -18.21 -3.23 26.12
C PRO A 236 -17.37 -2.07 26.62
N GLU A 237 -16.05 -2.25 26.72
CA GLU A 237 -15.11 -1.21 27.15
C GLU A 237 -15.04 -0.05 26.14
N VAL A 238 -14.85 -0.37 24.87
CA VAL A 238 -14.80 0.61 23.77
C VAL A 238 -16.15 1.32 23.61
N SER A 239 -17.24 0.55 23.65
CA SER A 239 -18.59 1.07 23.55
C SER A 239 -18.92 2.04 24.71
N ALA A 240 -18.50 1.72 25.94
CA ALA A 240 -18.69 2.59 27.11
C ALA A 240 -17.88 3.90 26.99
N ALA A 241 -16.66 3.84 26.45
CA ALA A 241 -15.84 5.03 26.22
C ALA A 241 -16.45 5.99 25.19
N LEU A 242 -17.19 5.45 24.23
CA LEU A 242 -17.87 6.21 23.16
C LEU A 242 -19.31 6.61 23.52
N GLU A 243 -19.79 6.30 24.73
CA GLU A 243 -21.17 6.62 25.13
C GLU A 243 -21.46 8.13 25.05
N GLY A 244 -22.40 8.51 24.21
CA GLY A 244 -22.76 9.92 23.96
C GLY A 244 -21.87 10.64 22.93
N ALA A 245 -20.88 10.00 22.32
CA ALA A 245 -20.05 10.57 21.28
C ALA A 245 -20.89 10.84 20.00
N LEU A 246 -20.63 11.97 19.35
CA LEU A 246 -21.23 12.29 18.07
C LEU A 246 -20.48 11.57 16.95
N VAL A 247 -21.18 10.74 16.18
CA VAL A 247 -20.63 10.04 15.03
C VAL A 247 -20.80 10.89 13.77
N LEU A 248 -19.69 11.15 13.10
CA LEU A 248 -19.62 11.95 11.88
C LEU A 248 -19.00 11.13 10.75
N VAL A 249 -19.62 11.16 9.58
CA VAL A 249 -19.10 10.48 8.38
C VAL A 249 -18.71 11.52 7.34
N ALA A 250 -17.51 11.40 6.79
CA ALA A 250 -17.02 12.22 5.69
C ALA A 250 -16.28 11.36 4.66
N ASP A 251 -15.98 11.92 3.51
CA ASP A 251 -15.25 11.18 2.46
C ASP A 251 -13.78 10.98 2.87
N VAL A 252 -13.11 12.02 3.34
CA VAL A 252 -11.72 12.06 3.83
C VAL A 252 -11.59 13.15 4.92
N PRO A 253 -10.50 13.21 5.70
CA PRO A 253 -10.24 14.31 6.64
C PRO A 253 -10.31 15.67 5.97
N GLY A 254 -10.88 16.68 6.66
CA GLY A 254 -10.92 18.07 6.19
C GLY A 254 -9.51 18.67 6.07
N MET A 255 -9.34 19.68 5.21
CA MET A 255 -8.02 20.33 5.03
C MET A 255 -7.52 20.95 6.34
N GLU A 256 -8.41 21.52 7.14
CA GLU A 256 -8.11 22.07 8.45
C GLU A 256 -7.62 21.01 9.44
N VAL A 257 -8.22 19.83 9.39
CA VAL A 257 -7.86 18.69 10.25
C VAL A 257 -6.48 18.15 9.86
N VAL A 258 -6.20 18.06 8.55
CA VAL A 258 -4.87 17.68 8.04
C VAL A 258 -3.82 18.75 8.38
N ALA A 259 -4.19 20.04 8.32
CA ALA A 259 -3.29 21.13 8.69
C ALA A 259 -2.95 21.12 10.19
N ASP A 260 -3.83 20.60 11.02
CA ASP A 260 -3.62 20.38 12.47
C ASP A 260 -2.83 19.08 12.78
N GLY A 261 -2.37 18.35 11.75
CA GLY A 261 -1.46 17.21 11.89
C GLY A 261 -2.11 15.83 11.78
N VAL A 262 -3.41 15.76 11.44
CA VAL A 262 -4.08 14.46 11.22
C VAL A 262 -3.66 13.91 9.85
N ASP A 263 -3.36 12.61 9.83
CA ASP A 263 -3.06 11.89 8.58
C ASP A 263 -4.24 11.97 7.60
N PRO A 264 -4.05 12.44 6.36
CA PRO A 264 -5.12 12.51 5.35
C PRO A 264 -5.70 11.14 5.00
N ARG A 265 -4.98 10.06 5.28
CA ARG A 265 -5.39 8.67 5.03
C ARG A 265 -5.92 7.95 6.27
N ALA A 266 -6.03 8.63 7.41
CA ALA A 266 -6.68 8.06 8.58
C ALA A 266 -8.09 7.57 8.25
N SER A 267 -8.42 6.33 8.62
CA SER A 267 -9.77 5.74 8.44
C SER A 267 -10.76 6.26 9.46
N VAL A 268 -10.26 6.55 10.65
CA VAL A 268 -11.02 7.01 11.82
C VAL A 268 -10.25 8.10 12.54
N LEU A 269 -10.95 9.03 13.15
CA LEU A 269 -10.40 9.99 14.10
C LEU A 269 -11.35 10.06 15.29
N VAL A 270 -10.83 9.85 16.49
CA VAL A 270 -11.58 9.95 17.75
C VAL A 270 -11.10 11.18 18.53
N GLU A 271 -12.01 12.11 18.77
CA GLU A 271 -11.70 13.30 19.57
C GLU A 271 -12.25 13.15 20.99
N GLY A 272 -11.38 13.30 21.98
CA GLY A 272 -11.70 13.28 23.40
C GLY A 272 -11.64 14.66 24.04
N VAL A 273 -12.36 14.86 25.13
CA VAL A 273 -12.10 15.98 26.04
C VAL A 273 -11.06 15.51 27.03
N GLY A 274 -9.81 15.97 26.84
CA GLY A 274 -8.81 15.92 27.90
C GLY A 274 -9.23 16.81 29.07
N PRO A 275 -8.71 16.61 30.29
CA PRO A 275 -8.91 17.56 31.37
C PRO A 275 -8.42 18.93 30.89
N THR A 276 -9.31 19.94 30.91
CA THR A 276 -8.96 21.33 30.62
C THR A 276 -7.82 21.75 31.56
N ASP A 277 -6.78 22.36 30.99
CA ASP A 277 -5.65 22.91 31.74
C ASP A 277 -6.15 23.76 32.92
N GLY A 278 -5.99 23.26 34.13
CA GLY A 278 -6.30 24.00 35.37
C GLY A 278 -7.10 23.27 36.43
N GLU A 279 -7.78 22.17 36.13
CA GLU A 279 -8.42 21.34 37.15
C GLU A 279 -7.59 20.09 37.38
N ALA A 280 -7.20 19.85 38.64
CA ALA A 280 -6.46 18.66 39.05
C ALA A 280 -7.06 17.41 38.40
N ALA A 281 -6.20 16.60 37.79
CA ALA A 281 -6.56 15.35 37.14
C ALA A 281 -7.55 14.57 38.03
N THR A 282 -8.84 14.73 37.76
CA THR A 282 -9.86 13.88 38.34
C THR A 282 -9.72 12.53 37.65
N GLU A 283 -9.49 11.49 38.44
CA GLU A 283 -9.46 10.08 38.04
C GLU A 283 -10.84 9.63 37.52
N GLY A 284 -11.33 10.27 36.43
CA GLY A 284 -12.54 9.87 35.74
C GLY A 284 -12.19 9.21 34.39
N PRO A 285 -12.99 8.27 33.93
CA PRO A 285 -12.75 7.67 32.61
C PRO A 285 -12.74 8.76 31.54
N ARG A 286 -11.75 8.72 30.61
CA ARG A 286 -11.75 9.60 29.43
C ARG A 286 -13.03 9.35 28.65
N SER A 287 -13.80 10.42 28.39
CA SER A 287 -14.97 10.33 27.51
C SER A 287 -14.65 10.98 26.17
N PHE A 288 -15.01 10.32 25.10
CA PHE A 288 -14.84 10.84 23.75
C PHE A 288 -16.09 11.62 23.32
N VAL A 289 -15.88 12.64 22.51
CA VAL A 289 -16.96 13.59 22.14
C VAL A 289 -17.37 13.40 20.69
N ARG A 290 -16.43 13.06 19.84
CA ARG A 290 -16.66 12.88 18.41
C ARG A 290 -15.87 11.69 17.87
N VAL A 291 -16.50 10.96 16.94
CA VAL A 291 -15.90 9.92 16.14
C VAL A 291 -16.13 10.26 14.68
N PHE A 292 -15.06 10.48 13.95
CA PHE A 292 -15.12 10.67 12.51
C PHE A 292 -14.76 9.34 11.83
N VAL A 293 -15.56 8.95 10.85
CA VAL A 293 -15.29 7.79 9.99
C VAL A 293 -15.19 8.28 8.56
N TYR A 294 -14.05 8.03 7.93
CA TYR A 294 -13.71 8.53 6.60
C TYR A 294 -13.91 7.45 5.55
N GLN A 295 -15.02 7.55 4.80
CA GLN A 295 -15.49 6.48 3.91
C GLN A 295 -14.42 6.02 2.92
N ARG A 296 -13.77 6.94 2.19
CA ARG A 296 -12.77 6.60 1.18
C ARG A 296 -11.52 5.93 1.76
N ASN A 297 -11.14 6.33 2.96
CA ASN A 297 -9.97 5.75 3.62
C ASN A 297 -10.28 4.35 4.16
N VAL A 298 -11.47 4.12 4.71
CA VAL A 298 -11.94 2.77 5.06
C VAL A 298 -12.03 1.88 3.82
N GLU A 299 -12.62 2.38 2.73
CA GLU A 299 -12.73 1.64 1.46
C GLU A 299 -11.37 1.26 0.86
N ARG A 300 -10.32 2.05 1.11
CA ARG A 300 -8.95 1.76 0.67
C ARG A 300 -8.40 0.46 1.27
N ASN A 301 -8.79 0.15 2.49
CA ASN A 301 -8.36 -1.05 3.21
C ASN A 301 -9.23 -2.27 2.91
N CYS A 302 -10.33 -2.10 2.15
CA CYS A 302 -11.29 -3.15 1.86
C CYS A 302 -11.25 -3.54 0.38
N GLY A 303 -11.40 -4.83 0.12
CA GLY A 303 -11.57 -5.36 -1.24
C GLY A 303 -13.04 -5.48 -1.69
N ALA A 304 -14.00 -5.43 -0.74
CA ALA A 304 -15.41 -5.64 -0.98
C ALA A 304 -16.29 -4.99 0.09
N LEU A 305 -17.58 -4.79 -0.25
CA LEU A 305 -18.58 -4.16 0.62
C LEU A 305 -18.75 -4.89 1.98
N GLU A 306 -18.63 -6.20 1.96
CA GLU A 306 -18.82 -7.05 3.13
C GLU A 306 -17.76 -6.86 4.22
N GLN A 307 -16.59 -6.34 3.86
CA GLN A 307 -15.48 -6.10 4.78
C GLN A 307 -15.60 -4.79 5.55
N LEU A 308 -16.43 -3.85 5.09
CA LEU A 308 -16.51 -2.51 5.68
C LEU A 308 -16.90 -2.51 7.16
N GLU A 309 -17.82 -3.37 7.59
CA GLU A 309 -18.31 -3.39 8.97
C GLU A 309 -17.21 -3.85 9.94
N GLU A 310 -16.46 -4.87 9.56
CA GLU A 310 -15.32 -5.40 10.32
C GLU A 310 -14.18 -4.39 10.36
N GLU A 311 -13.81 -3.81 9.21
CA GLU A 311 -12.76 -2.79 9.13
C GLU A 311 -13.08 -1.57 10.01
N ILE A 312 -14.30 -1.02 9.92
CA ILE A 312 -14.70 0.13 10.74
C ILE A 312 -14.63 -0.22 12.23
N SER A 313 -15.16 -1.37 12.64
CA SER A 313 -15.15 -1.76 14.05
C SER A 313 -13.75 -1.98 14.58
N SER A 314 -12.86 -2.57 13.78
CA SER A 314 -11.44 -2.77 14.11
C SER A 314 -10.72 -1.44 14.29
N GLN A 315 -10.81 -0.53 13.31
CA GLN A 315 -10.15 0.77 13.34
C GLN A 315 -10.63 1.66 14.51
N VAL A 316 -11.95 1.69 14.76
CA VAL A 316 -12.49 2.43 15.90
C VAL A 316 -12.02 1.85 17.24
N ALA A 317 -12.00 0.51 17.35
CA ALA A 317 -11.55 -0.15 18.57
C ALA A 317 -10.06 0.08 18.83
N GLU A 318 -9.23 0.01 17.80
CA GLU A 318 -7.80 0.28 17.87
C GLU A 318 -7.52 1.71 18.32
N GLU A 319 -8.14 2.70 17.67
CA GLU A 319 -7.96 4.12 17.98
C GLU A 319 -8.41 4.45 19.41
N VAL A 320 -9.56 3.94 19.84
CA VAL A 320 -10.06 4.15 21.21
C VAL A 320 -9.13 3.50 22.24
N ARG A 321 -8.66 2.26 22.01
CA ARG A 321 -7.72 1.61 22.93
C ARG A 321 -6.40 2.36 23.03
N HIS A 322 -5.86 2.81 21.90
CA HIS A 322 -4.65 3.62 21.85
C HIS A 322 -4.80 4.89 22.71
N LEU A 323 -5.93 5.58 22.56
CA LEU A 323 -6.21 6.79 23.33
C LEU A 323 -6.47 6.51 24.83
N LEU A 324 -7.03 5.36 25.20
CA LEU A 324 -7.31 4.99 26.60
C LEU A 324 -6.04 4.52 27.34
N HIS A 325 -5.23 3.71 26.71
CA HIS A 325 -4.14 2.96 27.36
C HIS A 325 -2.75 3.42 26.93
N GLY A 326 -2.64 4.29 25.92
CA GLY A 326 -1.39 4.63 25.25
C GLY A 326 -1.01 3.56 24.21
N PRO A 327 0.15 3.69 23.57
CA PRO A 327 0.62 2.73 22.58
C PRO A 327 0.67 1.32 23.16
N SER A 328 0.22 0.32 22.42
CA SER A 328 0.36 -1.08 22.81
C SER A 328 1.82 -1.51 22.72
N ALA A 329 2.18 -2.62 23.40
CA ALA A 329 3.55 -3.16 23.29
C ALA A 329 3.91 -3.53 21.83
N GLU A 330 2.92 -3.82 20.99
CA GLU A 330 3.09 -4.07 19.56
C GLU A 330 3.32 -2.77 18.78
N ASP A 331 2.72 -1.64 19.21
CA ASP A 331 2.95 -0.32 18.61
C ASP A 331 4.33 0.24 18.93
N GLU A 332 4.87 -0.09 20.12
CA GLU A 332 6.23 0.27 20.50
C GLU A 332 7.28 -0.50 19.68
N GLU A 333 7.03 -1.77 19.32
CA GLU A 333 7.88 -2.55 18.43
C GLU A 333 7.83 -2.05 16.96
N LEU A 334 6.69 -1.53 16.51
CA LEU A 334 6.51 -0.99 15.16
C LEU A 334 6.92 0.48 15.01
N GLY A 335 7.42 1.12 16.07
CA GLY A 335 7.98 2.47 16.03
C GLY A 335 6.99 3.57 15.66
N ARG A 336 5.68 3.38 15.86
CA ARG A 336 4.67 4.41 15.63
C ARG A 336 4.82 5.54 16.63
N PRO A 337 5.06 6.81 16.21
CA PRO A 337 5.17 7.91 17.15
C PRO A 337 3.81 8.18 17.77
N SER A 338 3.78 8.22 19.10
CA SER A 338 2.66 8.77 19.84
C SER A 338 2.39 10.20 19.37
N GLY A 339 1.22 10.44 18.78
CA GLY A 339 0.76 11.77 18.43
C GLY A 339 0.56 12.59 19.69
N GLU A 340 1.58 13.31 20.13
CA GLU A 340 1.40 14.43 21.05
C GLU A 340 1.07 15.66 20.21
N PRO A 341 -0.12 16.25 20.37
CA PRO A 341 -0.42 17.56 19.79
C PRO A 341 0.40 18.63 20.53
N ASN A 342 1.13 19.44 19.76
CA ASN A 342 1.68 20.71 20.26
C ASN A 342 0.59 21.74 20.48
#